data_0f154111e3c77e410b2708f3d1443a5c
#
_entry.id   0f154111e3c77e410b2708f3d1443a5c
#
_cell.length_a   1.000
_cell.length_b   1.000
_cell.length_c   1.000
_cell.angle_alpha   90.00
_cell.angle_beta   90.00
_cell.angle_gamma   90.00
#
_symmetry.space_group_name_H-M   'P 1'
#
loop_
_entity.id
_entity.type
_entity.pdbx_description
1 polymer ?
#
loop_
_entity_poly.entity_id
_entity_poly.type
_entity_poly.pdbx_seq_one_letter_code
_entity_poly.pdbx_strand_id
1 'polypeptide(L)'
;MKTYCDSSFDDRRGIAGIGVTIVDGEKRRTYSSWIRARSNNEGELFAIHLASILSEGRGIIYTDSQCALSYIRGDVKDKPRTREQYINHKYCEYWAKQIKRRGIATEKIKAHQKGFDVHSMGNRIADLLANEGRAKFYARQ
;
A
#
# COMPACT_ATOMS: atom_id res chain seq x y z
N MET A 1 -9.80 10.02 11.85
CA MET A 1 -8.65 10.00 10.93
C MET A 1 -8.82 8.88 9.91
N LYS A 2 -8.62 9.21 8.65
CA LYS A 2 -8.67 8.25 7.54
C LYS A 2 -7.37 8.32 6.76
N THR A 3 -6.78 7.16 6.50
CA THR A 3 -5.51 7.08 5.76
C THR A 3 -5.71 6.24 4.52
N TYR A 4 -5.29 6.77 3.36
CA TYR A 4 -5.38 6.07 2.08
C TYR A 4 -3.96 5.80 1.59
N CYS A 5 -3.73 4.61 1.08
CA CYS A 5 -2.40 4.25 0.59
C CYS A 5 -2.50 3.43 -0.70
N ASP A 6 -1.46 3.51 -1.49
CA ASP A 6 -1.38 2.79 -2.75
C ASP A 6 0.07 2.58 -3.14
N SER A 7 0.29 1.69 -4.09
CA SER A 7 1.61 1.36 -4.62
C SER A 7 1.56 1.30 -6.14
N SER A 8 2.64 1.71 -6.79
CA SER A 8 2.80 1.64 -8.23
C SER A 8 4.07 0.85 -8.53
N PHE A 9 3.89 -0.42 -8.90
CA PHE A 9 5.00 -1.35 -9.09
C PHE A 9 5.56 -1.30 -10.51
N ASP A 10 6.90 -1.26 -10.60
CA ASP A 10 7.64 -1.40 -11.85
C ASP A 10 8.41 -2.72 -11.80
N ASP A 11 7.88 -3.72 -12.46
CA ASP A 11 8.43 -5.07 -12.52
C ASP A 11 9.83 -5.09 -13.13
N ARG A 12 10.07 -4.28 -14.15
CA ARG A 12 11.36 -4.25 -14.87
C ARG A 12 12.49 -3.69 -14.02
N ARG A 13 12.18 -2.72 -13.17
CA ARG A 13 13.16 -2.04 -12.32
C ARG A 13 13.20 -2.58 -10.90
N GLY A 14 12.21 -3.39 -10.50
CA GLY A 14 12.13 -3.92 -9.15
C GLY A 14 11.94 -2.84 -8.10
N ILE A 15 11.12 -1.84 -8.40
CA ILE A 15 10.77 -0.76 -7.47
C ILE A 15 9.27 -0.58 -7.41
N ALA A 16 8.81 0.02 -6.34
CA ALA A 16 7.42 0.43 -6.21
C ALA A 16 7.38 1.87 -5.70
N GLY A 17 6.60 2.71 -6.37
CA GLY A 17 6.24 4.00 -5.84
C GLY A 17 5.21 3.81 -4.74
N ILE A 18 5.32 4.59 -3.68
CA ILE A 18 4.45 4.49 -2.51
C ILE A 18 3.78 5.83 -2.28
N GLY A 19 2.46 5.82 -2.16
CA GLY A 19 1.67 7.02 -1.88
C GLY A 19 0.82 6.82 -0.64
N VAL A 20 0.83 7.81 0.24
CA VAL A 20 0.00 7.83 1.45
C VAL A 20 -0.59 9.21 1.61
N THR A 21 -1.88 9.28 1.88
CA THR A 21 -2.54 10.53 2.25
C THR A 21 -3.36 10.32 3.53
N ILE A 22 -3.20 11.21 4.48
CA ILE A 22 -3.86 11.15 5.78
C ILE A 22 -4.81 12.33 5.90
N VAL A 23 -6.08 12.05 6.17
CA VAL A 23 -7.11 13.06 6.35
C VAL A 23 -7.52 13.08 7.82
N ASP A 24 -7.31 14.18 8.48
CA ASP A 24 -7.66 14.38 9.88
C ASP A 24 -8.46 15.68 10.01
N GLY A 25 -9.79 15.56 9.90
CA GLY A 25 -10.66 16.71 9.80
C GLY A 25 -10.39 17.48 8.51
N GLU A 26 -10.05 18.76 8.63
CA GLU A 26 -9.71 19.62 7.48
C GLU A 26 -8.23 19.51 7.08
N LYS A 27 -7.42 18.89 7.93
CA LYS A 27 -5.99 18.75 7.67
C LYS A 27 -5.71 17.54 6.79
N ARG A 28 -4.78 17.71 5.86
CA ARG A 28 -4.33 16.63 4.99
C ARG A 28 -2.81 16.60 4.95
N ARG A 29 -2.26 15.41 5.15
CA ARG A 29 -0.82 15.17 4.97
C ARG A 29 -0.63 14.18 3.85
N THR A 30 0.40 14.39 3.04
CA THR A 30 0.71 13.50 1.92
C THR A 30 2.15 13.03 2.01
N TYR A 31 2.37 11.83 1.49
CA TYR A 31 3.70 11.24 1.43
C TYR A 31 3.86 10.53 0.10
N SER A 32 5.01 10.71 -0.53
CA SER A 32 5.31 10.08 -1.82
C SER A 32 6.79 9.70 -1.83
N SER A 33 7.08 8.43 -2.11
CA SER A 33 8.45 7.91 -2.15
C SER A 33 8.51 6.65 -3.02
N TRP A 34 9.65 6.00 -3.06
CA TRP A 34 9.81 4.72 -3.72
C TRP A 34 10.63 3.78 -2.84
N ILE A 35 10.44 2.49 -3.06
CA ILE A 35 11.18 1.43 -2.38
C ILE A 35 11.61 0.37 -3.38
N ARG A 36 12.60 -0.42 -3.03
CA ARG A 36 12.86 -1.68 -3.72
C ARG A 36 11.76 -2.66 -3.34
N ALA A 37 11.18 -3.32 -4.34
CA ALA A 37 10.13 -4.30 -4.13
C ALA A 37 10.28 -5.45 -5.10
N ARG A 38 9.93 -6.65 -4.68
CA ARG A 38 10.03 -7.85 -5.50
C ARG A 38 8.74 -8.14 -6.25
N SER A 39 7.62 -7.61 -5.75
CA SER A 39 6.31 -7.87 -6.34
C SER A 39 5.37 -6.72 -6.08
N ASN A 40 4.29 -6.68 -6.86
CA ASN A 40 3.21 -5.71 -6.64
C ASN A 40 2.62 -5.86 -5.23
N ASN A 41 2.43 -7.09 -4.78
CA ASN A 41 1.85 -7.35 -3.46
C ASN A 41 2.73 -6.85 -2.33
N GLU A 42 4.05 -6.98 -2.46
CA GLU A 42 4.98 -6.44 -1.48
C GLU A 42 4.87 -4.92 -1.40
N GLY A 43 4.78 -4.25 -2.56
CA GLY A 43 4.60 -2.80 -2.61
C GLY A 43 3.33 -2.36 -1.89
N GLU A 44 2.21 -3.05 -2.15
CA GLU A 44 0.93 -2.75 -1.51
C GLU A 44 0.99 -2.94 0.01
N LEU A 45 1.60 -4.02 0.46
CA LEU A 45 1.76 -4.29 1.90
C LEU A 45 2.67 -3.27 2.56
N PHE A 46 3.77 -2.89 1.91
CA PHE A 46 4.64 -1.85 2.43
C PHE A 46 3.90 -0.51 2.55
N ALA A 47 3.06 -0.18 1.58
CA ALA A 47 2.26 1.05 1.63
C ALA A 47 1.34 1.07 2.87
N ILE A 48 0.71 -0.06 3.18
CA ILE A 48 -0.12 -0.20 4.39
C ILE A 48 0.74 -0.06 5.65
N HIS A 49 1.90 -0.71 5.67
CA HIS A 49 2.81 -0.63 6.80
C HIS A 49 3.26 0.82 7.05
N LEU A 50 3.67 1.52 6.00
CA LEU A 50 4.06 2.92 6.11
C LEU A 50 2.89 3.80 6.58
N ALA A 51 1.70 3.56 6.03
CA ALA A 51 0.49 4.26 6.46
C ALA A 51 0.25 4.06 7.96
N SER A 52 0.52 2.87 8.48
CA SER A 52 0.36 2.57 9.90
C SER A 52 1.34 3.36 10.78
N ILE A 53 2.53 3.58 10.29
CA ILE A 53 3.54 4.38 10.99
C ILE A 53 3.15 5.87 10.95
N LEU A 54 2.82 6.38 9.78
CA LEU A 54 2.52 7.80 9.58
C LEU A 54 1.22 8.23 10.27
N SER A 55 0.24 7.35 10.38
CA SER A 55 -1.00 7.61 11.10
C SER A 55 -0.87 7.38 12.61
N GLU A 56 0.30 6.91 13.06
CA GLU A 56 0.56 6.57 14.46
C GLU A 56 -0.43 5.54 15.00
N GLY A 57 -0.89 4.64 14.13
CA GLY A 57 -1.84 3.59 14.52
C GLY A 57 -3.25 4.09 14.77
N ARG A 58 -3.58 5.30 14.37
CA ARG A 58 -4.90 5.88 14.62
C ARG A 58 -5.79 5.81 13.38
N GLY A 59 -7.09 5.63 13.61
CA GLY A 59 -8.11 5.60 12.57
C GLY A 59 -8.06 4.33 11.74
N ILE A 60 -8.54 4.45 10.51
CA ILE A 60 -8.66 3.31 9.58
C ILE A 60 -7.75 3.55 8.37
N ILE A 61 -7.07 2.51 7.94
CA ILE A 61 -6.27 2.51 6.72
C ILE A 61 -7.07 1.86 5.61
N TYR A 62 -7.20 2.58 4.50
CA TYR A 62 -7.93 2.12 3.32
C TYR A 62 -6.96 1.76 2.21
N THR A 63 -7.19 0.61 1.58
CA THR A 63 -6.41 0.10 0.45
C THR A 63 -7.36 -0.49 -0.58
N ASP A 64 -6.98 -0.46 -1.86
CA ASP A 64 -7.72 -1.15 -2.91
C ASP A 64 -7.19 -2.57 -3.18
N SER A 65 -6.18 -3.01 -2.44
CA SER A 65 -5.56 -4.31 -2.66
C SER A 65 -6.19 -5.41 -1.83
N GLN A 66 -7.03 -6.22 -2.46
CA GLN A 66 -7.60 -7.41 -1.82
C GLN A 66 -6.51 -8.41 -1.42
N CYS A 67 -5.49 -8.56 -2.25
CA CYS A 67 -4.42 -9.51 -1.98
C CYS A 67 -3.62 -9.13 -0.73
N ALA A 68 -3.32 -7.83 -0.56
CA ALA A 68 -2.65 -7.35 0.64
C ALA A 68 -3.48 -7.63 1.90
N LEU A 69 -4.78 -7.37 1.84
CA LEU A 69 -5.68 -7.64 2.97
C LEU A 69 -5.76 -9.13 3.30
N SER A 70 -5.73 -9.99 2.27
CA SER A 70 -5.71 -11.44 2.47
C SER A 70 -4.45 -11.88 3.22
N TYR A 71 -3.30 -11.31 2.89
CA TYR A 71 -2.07 -11.57 3.65
C TYR A 71 -2.19 -11.15 5.11
N ILE A 72 -2.74 -9.97 5.35
CA ILE A 72 -2.92 -9.46 6.72
C ILE A 72 -3.87 -10.34 7.53
N ARG A 73 -4.95 -10.82 6.89
CA ARG A 73 -5.93 -11.69 7.52
C ARG A 73 -5.45 -13.14 7.68
N GLY A 74 -4.42 -13.53 6.93
CA GLY A 74 -3.91 -14.89 6.94
C GLY A 74 -4.76 -15.87 6.14
N ASP A 75 -5.53 -15.39 5.15
CA ASP A 75 -6.41 -16.22 4.34
C ASP A 75 -6.00 -16.29 2.86
N VAL A 76 -4.72 -16.15 2.57
CA VAL A 76 -4.18 -16.29 1.22
C VAL A 76 -4.38 -17.72 0.74
N LYS A 77 -5.09 -17.87 -0.38
CA LYS A 77 -5.47 -19.18 -0.91
C LYS A 77 -4.45 -19.75 -1.89
N ASP A 78 -3.76 -18.88 -2.64
CA ASP A 78 -2.80 -19.33 -3.65
C ASP A 78 -1.48 -19.72 -2.99
N LYS A 79 -1.06 -20.96 -3.26
CA LYS A 79 0.22 -21.45 -2.76
C LYS A 79 1.31 -21.20 -3.79
N PRO A 80 2.52 -20.81 -3.34
CA PRO A 80 3.62 -20.62 -4.27
C PRO A 80 4.02 -21.95 -4.94
N ARG A 81 4.26 -21.90 -6.24
CA ARG A 81 4.62 -23.08 -7.06
C ARG A 81 6.07 -23.04 -7.52
N THR A 82 6.69 -21.87 -7.58
CA THR A 82 8.06 -21.68 -7.98
C THR A 82 8.87 -21.12 -6.82
N ARG A 83 10.20 -21.21 -6.93
CA ARG A 83 11.09 -20.61 -5.92
C ARG A 83 10.89 -19.09 -5.81
N GLU A 84 10.75 -18.42 -6.94
CA GLU A 84 10.51 -16.97 -6.95
C GLU A 84 9.22 -16.60 -6.26
N GLN A 85 8.14 -17.33 -6.55
CA GLN A 85 6.85 -17.11 -5.89
C GLN A 85 6.94 -17.38 -4.40
N TYR A 86 7.69 -18.39 -3.99
CA TYR A 86 7.90 -18.70 -2.57
C TYR A 86 8.62 -17.55 -1.86
N ILE A 87 9.67 -17.01 -2.47
CA ILE A 87 10.42 -15.88 -1.90
C ILE A 87 9.51 -14.66 -1.79
N ASN A 88 8.77 -14.33 -2.84
CA ASN A 88 7.84 -13.21 -2.83
C ASN A 88 6.78 -13.37 -1.73
N HIS A 89 6.25 -14.58 -1.58
CA HIS A 89 5.28 -14.90 -0.56
C HIS A 89 5.85 -14.66 0.85
N LYS A 90 7.09 -15.05 1.09
CA LYS A 90 7.76 -14.84 2.39
C LYS A 90 7.93 -13.36 2.72
N TYR A 91 8.27 -12.54 1.74
CA TYR A 91 8.35 -11.09 1.94
C TYR A 91 6.98 -10.50 2.27
N CYS A 92 5.95 -10.95 1.57
CA CYS A 92 4.58 -10.51 1.84
C CYS A 92 4.13 -10.92 3.24
N GLU A 93 4.42 -12.14 3.66
CA GLU A 93 4.13 -12.61 5.02
C GLU A 93 4.84 -11.78 6.08
N TYR A 94 6.09 -11.40 5.82
CA TYR A 94 6.85 -10.56 6.73
C TYR A 94 6.16 -9.22 6.96
N TRP A 95 5.80 -8.51 5.87
CA TRP A 95 5.14 -7.21 5.98
C TRP A 95 3.75 -7.33 6.61
N ALA A 96 3.00 -8.36 6.27
CA ALA A 96 1.68 -8.61 6.86
C ALA A 96 1.79 -8.81 8.37
N LYS A 97 2.83 -9.50 8.83
CA LYS A 97 3.08 -9.73 10.24
C LYS A 97 3.40 -8.42 10.97
N GLN A 98 4.21 -7.55 10.37
CA GLN A 98 4.51 -6.24 10.94
C GLN A 98 3.24 -5.39 11.09
N ILE A 99 2.38 -5.39 10.08
CA ILE A 99 1.11 -4.67 10.11
C ILE A 99 0.20 -5.22 11.22
N LYS A 100 0.10 -6.54 11.30
CA LYS A 100 -0.73 -7.22 12.32
C LYS A 100 -0.33 -6.86 13.74
N ARG A 101 0.98 -6.75 13.99
CA ARG A 101 1.50 -6.40 15.31
C ARG A 101 1.06 -5.02 15.78
N ARG A 102 0.75 -4.12 14.85
CA ARG A 102 0.30 -2.76 15.18
C ARG A 102 -1.17 -2.69 15.52
N GLY A 103 -1.95 -3.74 15.22
CA GLY A 103 -3.35 -3.83 15.59
C GLY A 103 -4.24 -2.77 14.94
N ILE A 104 -3.91 -2.34 13.73
CA ILE A 104 -4.59 -1.24 13.05
C ILE A 104 -5.76 -1.77 12.24
N ALA A 105 -6.87 -1.02 12.24
CA ALA A 105 -8.01 -1.32 11.40
C ALA A 105 -7.68 -1.02 9.93
N THR A 106 -7.92 -2.01 9.06
CA THR A 106 -7.74 -1.87 7.62
C THR A 106 -9.04 -2.22 6.91
N GLU A 107 -9.37 -1.48 5.86
CA GLU A 107 -10.56 -1.74 5.06
C GLU A 107 -10.23 -1.62 3.58
N LYS A 108 -10.98 -2.38 2.79
CA LYS A 108 -10.86 -2.33 1.34
C LYS A 108 -11.76 -1.25 0.77
N ILE A 109 -11.23 -0.49 -0.20
CA ILE A 109 -12.05 0.39 -1.03
C ILE A 109 -11.99 -0.12 -2.46
N LYS A 110 -13.01 0.24 -3.24
CA LYS A 110 -13.12 -0.17 -4.62
C LYS A 110 -12.15 0.62 -5.49
N ALA A 111 -11.30 -0.09 -6.25
CA ALA A 111 -10.30 0.54 -7.11
C ALA A 111 -10.96 1.33 -8.24
N HIS A 112 -10.30 2.42 -8.65
CA HIS A 112 -10.64 3.20 -9.86
C HIS A 112 -12.08 3.73 -9.91
N GLN A 113 -12.66 4.04 -8.77
CA GLN A 113 -13.97 4.70 -8.76
C GLN A 113 -13.84 6.15 -9.20
N LYS A 114 -14.81 6.60 -10.01
CA LYS A 114 -14.85 7.98 -10.51
C LYS A 114 -15.67 8.92 -9.63
N GLY A 115 -16.07 8.48 -8.46
CA GLY A 115 -16.88 9.28 -7.55
C GLY A 115 -16.12 10.44 -6.92
N PHE A 116 -16.88 11.37 -6.32
CA PHE A 116 -16.34 12.52 -5.60
C PHE A 116 -16.46 12.34 -4.08
N ASP A 117 -16.83 11.15 -3.63
CA ASP A 117 -16.88 10.86 -2.20
C ASP A 117 -15.46 10.80 -1.61
N VAL A 118 -15.39 10.80 -0.28
CA VAL A 118 -14.12 10.84 0.46
C VAL A 118 -13.22 9.68 0.09
N HIS A 119 -13.78 8.47 -0.03
CA HIS A 119 -12.98 7.28 -0.33
C HIS A 119 -12.43 7.27 -1.76
N SER A 120 -13.26 7.64 -2.73
CA SER A 120 -12.83 7.71 -4.12
C SER A 120 -11.73 8.75 -4.31
N MET A 121 -11.88 9.92 -3.68
CA MET A 121 -10.88 10.97 -3.76
C MET A 121 -9.60 10.58 -3.05
N GLY A 122 -9.70 9.98 -1.86
CA GLY A 122 -8.54 9.51 -1.12
C GLY A 122 -7.74 8.47 -1.91
N ASN A 123 -8.44 7.52 -2.52
CA ASN A 123 -7.80 6.49 -3.34
C ASN A 123 -7.08 7.09 -4.55
N ARG A 124 -7.70 8.06 -5.24
CA ARG A 124 -7.07 8.72 -6.38
C ARG A 124 -5.83 9.50 -5.98
N ILE A 125 -5.87 10.20 -4.85
CA ILE A 125 -4.71 10.93 -4.35
C ILE A 125 -3.57 9.98 -4.01
N ALA A 126 -3.86 8.87 -3.33
CA ALA A 126 -2.86 7.87 -3.01
C ALA A 126 -2.24 7.28 -4.28
N ASP A 127 -3.04 6.99 -5.30
CA ASP A 127 -2.58 6.52 -6.60
C ASP A 127 -1.63 7.53 -7.28
N LEU A 128 -2.02 8.80 -7.31
CA LEU A 128 -1.20 9.86 -7.87
C LEU A 128 0.13 9.99 -7.11
N LEU A 129 0.10 9.92 -5.79
CA LEU A 129 1.30 9.99 -4.97
C LEU A 129 2.21 8.77 -5.19
N ALA A 130 1.64 7.60 -5.41
CA ALA A 130 2.42 6.40 -5.72
C ALA A 130 3.12 6.55 -7.08
N ASN A 131 2.43 7.06 -8.08
CA ASN A 131 3.01 7.32 -9.39
C ASN A 131 4.09 8.41 -9.33
N GLU A 132 3.88 9.44 -8.53
CA GLU A 132 4.88 10.47 -8.28
C GLU A 132 6.13 9.88 -7.62
N GLY A 133 5.95 8.99 -6.64
CA GLY A 133 7.06 8.30 -5.98
C GLY A 133 7.87 7.48 -6.97
N ARG A 134 7.19 6.77 -7.86
CA ARG A 134 7.84 6.02 -8.93
C ARG A 134 8.64 6.94 -9.86
N ALA A 135 8.07 8.09 -10.21
CA ALA A 135 8.76 9.09 -11.03
C ALA A 135 10.01 9.64 -10.35
N LYS A 136 10.01 9.76 -9.02
CA LYS A 136 11.19 10.19 -8.27
C LYS A 136 12.37 9.22 -8.44
N PHE A 137 12.09 7.92 -8.53
CA PHE A 137 13.13 6.94 -8.82
C PHE A 137 13.76 7.20 -10.20
N TYR A 138 12.93 7.43 -11.21
CA TYR A 138 13.43 7.66 -12.56
C TYR A 138 14.24 8.96 -12.67
N ALA A 139 13.82 9.99 -11.96
CA ALA A 139 14.47 11.30 -12.00
C ALA A 139 15.89 11.30 -11.41
N ARG A 140 16.22 10.36 -10.53
CA ARG A 140 17.53 10.27 -9.89
C ARG A 140 18.61 9.70 -10.79
N GLN A 141 18.27 9.23 -11.98
CA GLN A 141 19.21 8.60 -12.91
C GLN A 141 19.85 9.59 -13.86
#